data_3bd26a5eb1e30d35c73701dcfd1f2a78
#
_entry.id   3bd26a5eb1e30d35c73701dcfd1f2a78
#
_cell.length_a   1.000
_cell.length_b   1.000
_cell.length_c   1.000
_cell.angle_alpha   90.00
_cell.angle_beta   90.00
_cell.angle_gamma   90.00
#
_symmetry.space_group_name_H-M   'P 1'
#
loop_
_entity.id
_entity.type
_entity.pdbx_description
1 polymer ?
#
loop_
_entity_poly.entity_id
_entity_poly.type
_entity_poly.pdbx_seq_one_letter_code
_entity_poly.pdbx_strand_id
1 'polypeptide(L)'
;VLAMSFTGALVSIPVFCDSGYVILSPLNRSLARKTKESLATFAVALSMGLYATHCLVPPTPGPIAAAGELRADIGTVIMLGIIVVIPVIGMTYAYARFVGKRIYIDPGEVPVVEDPEEGEPPEAPIPTPGAFASFAPILFPMLLIAMNSIANSPSHPLGDGQLRVFFNMMGNPNTALILGVFLAWFIVRKHGRDAFGSWCGDGLRDAGTIILITAAGGALGGVLRATPMSDLVANTLSSFDLGTMTILLPFIVAVGLKTSIGSSTVAIITTASLISPLLPSMGLSTGYGPALATLAIASGSMMFSHVND
;
A
#
# COMPACT_ATOMS: atom_id res chain seq x y z
N VAL A 1 0.80 -19.18 -11.67
CA VAL A 1 1.67 -18.00 -11.57
C VAL A 1 0.81 -16.73 -11.55
N LEU A 2 0.07 -16.39 -12.60
CA LEU A 2 -0.75 -15.17 -12.66
C LEU A 2 -1.73 -15.09 -11.47
N ALA A 3 -2.40 -16.20 -11.13
CA ALA A 3 -3.29 -16.26 -9.97
C ALA A 3 -2.57 -15.88 -8.66
N MET A 4 -1.29 -16.30 -8.48
CA MET A 4 -0.51 -15.92 -7.29
C MET A 4 -0.18 -14.43 -7.25
N SER A 5 0.16 -13.83 -8.39
CA SER A 5 0.36 -12.37 -8.45
C SER A 5 -0.92 -11.61 -8.08
N PHE A 6 -2.08 -12.06 -8.57
CA PHE A 6 -3.37 -11.48 -8.19
C PHE A 6 -3.71 -11.71 -6.72
N THR A 7 -3.48 -12.94 -6.21
CA THR A 7 -3.70 -13.26 -4.80
C THR A 7 -2.81 -12.39 -3.92
N GLY A 8 -1.53 -12.24 -4.26
CA GLY A 8 -0.63 -11.33 -3.56
C GLY A 8 -1.15 -9.90 -3.56
N ALA A 9 -1.52 -9.36 -4.72
CA ALA A 9 -2.05 -8.01 -4.84
C ALA A 9 -3.33 -7.82 -4.02
N LEU A 10 -4.25 -8.79 -4.02
CA LEU A 10 -5.50 -8.69 -3.27
C LEU A 10 -5.25 -8.78 -1.76
N VAL A 11 -4.40 -9.71 -1.33
CA VAL A 11 -4.11 -9.92 0.10
C VAL A 11 -3.34 -8.75 0.69
N SER A 12 -2.46 -8.10 -0.08
CA SER A 12 -1.68 -6.96 0.41
C SER A 12 -2.48 -5.66 0.58
N ILE A 13 -3.73 -5.61 0.13
CA ILE A 13 -4.59 -4.47 0.46
C ILE A 13 -4.73 -4.30 1.98
N PRO A 14 -5.04 -5.37 2.75
CA PRO A 14 -5.17 -5.34 4.21
C PRO A 14 -3.92 -5.73 4.99
N VAL A 15 -2.96 -6.39 4.36
CA VAL A 15 -1.86 -7.05 5.06
C VAL A 15 -0.54 -6.50 4.56
N PHE A 16 0.40 -6.28 5.46
CA PHE A 16 1.79 -5.95 5.09
C PHE A 16 2.37 -7.05 4.20
N CYS A 17 3.19 -6.67 3.24
CA CYS A 17 3.75 -7.61 2.27
C CYS A 17 4.51 -8.76 2.93
N ASP A 18 5.26 -8.50 3.99
CA ASP A 18 6.04 -9.51 4.73
C ASP A 18 5.12 -10.57 5.36
N SER A 19 4.11 -10.11 6.13
CA SER A 19 3.13 -11.00 6.76
C SER A 19 2.32 -11.77 5.72
N GLY A 20 1.91 -11.09 4.64
CA GLY A 20 1.21 -11.73 3.53
C GLY A 20 2.02 -12.82 2.85
N TYR A 21 3.34 -12.58 2.69
CA TYR A 21 4.24 -13.56 2.11
C TYR A 21 4.39 -14.81 3.00
N VAL A 22 4.58 -14.61 4.30
CA VAL A 22 4.69 -15.71 5.28
C VAL A 22 3.42 -16.54 5.28
N ILE A 23 2.25 -15.90 5.43
CA ILE A 23 0.94 -16.57 5.47
C ILE A 23 0.65 -17.37 4.19
N LEU A 24 1.02 -16.84 3.02
CA LEU A 24 0.77 -17.48 1.73
C LEU A 24 1.90 -18.40 1.26
N SER A 25 3.01 -18.46 1.96
CA SER A 25 4.17 -19.30 1.60
C SER A 25 3.82 -20.79 1.48
N PRO A 26 3.03 -21.40 2.36
CA PRO A 26 2.62 -22.81 2.21
C PRO A 26 1.78 -23.05 0.95
N LEU A 27 0.85 -22.13 0.65
CA LEU A 27 0.04 -22.19 -0.57
C LEU A 27 0.92 -22.07 -1.82
N ASN A 28 1.87 -21.13 -1.79
CA ASN A 28 2.82 -20.87 -2.86
C ASN A 28 3.61 -22.14 -3.19
N ARG A 29 4.13 -22.81 -2.17
CA ARG A 29 4.88 -24.08 -2.28
C ARG A 29 3.99 -25.21 -2.81
N SER A 30 2.77 -25.34 -2.29
CA SER A 30 1.80 -26.35 -2.73
C SER A 30 1.47 -26.22 -4.22
N LEU A 31 1.26 -24.99 -4.69
CA LEU A 31 0.98 -24.70 -6.09
C LEU A 31 2.18 -24.98 -6.98
N ALA A 32 3.40 -24.61 -6.56
CA ALA A 32 4.63 -24.91 -7.29
C ALA A 32 4.80 -26.43 -7.48
N ARG A 33 4.56 -27.24 -6.43
CA ARG A 33 4.57 -28.71 -6.50
C ARG A 33 3.52 -29.26 -7.47
N LYS A 34 2.28 -28.79 -7.39
CA LYS A 34 1.17 -29.26 -8.24
C LYS A 34 1.40 -28.96 -9.71
N THR A 35 1.98 -27.80 -10.01
CA THR A 35 2.22 -27.36 -11.42
C THR A 35 3.57 -27.82 -11.95
N LYS A 36 4.43 -28.41 -11.11
CA LYS A 36 5.80 -28.81 -11.44
C LYS A 36 6.63 -27.64 -11.99
N GLU A 37 6.33 -26.42 -11.53
CA GLU A 37 7.09 -25.22 -11.86
C GLU A 37 8.06 -24.87 -10.73
N SER A 38 9.09 -24.08 -11.05
CA SER A 38 10.06 -23.61 -10.06
C SER A 38 9.39 -22.83 -8.91
N LEU A 39 9.77 -23.12 -7.69
CA LEU A 39 9.34 -22.34 -6.52
C LEU A 39 9.73 -20.86 -6.65
N ALA A 40 10.86 -20.55 -7.31
CA ALA A 40 11.28 -19.17 -7.58
C ALA A 40 10.24 -18.41 -8.41
N THR A 41 9.60 -19.06 -9.40
CA THR A 41 8.52 -18.42 -10.19
C THR A 41 7.36 -17.97 -9.31
N PHE A 42 6.93 -18.86 -8.42
CA PHE A 42 5.79 -18.58 -7.54
C PHE A 42 6.14 -17.59 -6.44
N ALA A 43 7.36 -17.68 -5.88
CA ALA A 43 7.86 -16.75 -4.88
C ALA A 43 7.91 -15.32 -5.43
N VAL A 44 8.49 -15.12 -6.61
CA VAL A 44 8.54 -13.81 -7.27
C VAL A 44 7.14 -13.31 -7.63
N ALA A 45 6.27 -14.18 -8.15
CA ALA A 45 4.90 -13.80 -8.48
C ALA A 45 4.12 -13.32 -7.26
N LEU A 46 4.27 -13.99 -6.13
CA LEU A 46 3.61 -13.63 -4.89
C LEU A 46 4.20 -12.33 -4.29
N SER A 47 5.52 -12.28 -4.10
CA SER A 47 6.18 -11.13 -3.46
C SER A 47 5.96 -9.84 -4.23
N MET A 48 6.13 -9.84 -5.56
CA MET A 48 5.89 -8.64 -6.36
C MET A 48 4.41 -8.25 -6.43
N GLY A 49 3.49 -9.22 -6.39
CA GLY A 49 2.06 -8.94 -6.31
C GLY A 49 1.69 -8.25 -4.99
N LEU A 50 2.17 -8.78 -3.86
CA LEU A 50 2.01 -8.18 -2.53
C LEU A 50 2.60 -6.77 -2.49
N TYR A 51 3.82 -6.61 -2.94
CA TYR A 51 4.57 -5.37 -2.88
C TYR A 51 3.94 -4.26 -3.72
N ALA A 52 3.45 -4.58 -4.91
CA ALA A 52 2.80 -3.62 -5.79
C ALA A 52 1.62 -2.92 -5.10
N THR A 53 0.72 -3.67 -4.51
CA THR A 53 -0.46 -3.11 -3.85
C THR A 53 -0.11 -2.45 -2.53
N HIS A 54 0.84 -3.02 -1.78
CA HIS A 54 1.33 -2.42 -0.54
C HIS A 54 1.85 -0.98 -0.72
N CYS A 55 2.57 -0.73 -1.80
CA CYS A 55 3.13 0.60 -2.05
C CYS A 55 2.15 1.55 -2.76
N LEU A 56 1.25 1.05 -3.62
CA LEU A 56 0.44 1.87 -4.51
C LEU A 56 -0.98 2.14 -4.01
N VAL A 57 -1.54 1.28 -3.17
CA VAL A 57 -2.97 1.33 -2.85
C VAL A 57 -3.21 1.50 -1.35
N PRO A 58 -3.83 2.62 -0.92
CA PRO A 58 -4.37 2.70 0.43
C PRO A 58 -5.32 1.52 0.75
N PRO A 59 -5.45 1.08 2.00
CA PRO A 59 -5.14 1.77 3.25
C PRO A 59 -3.75 1.51 3.84
N THR A 60 -2.80 1.02 3.09
CA THR A 60 -1.44 0.85 3.59
C THR A 60 -0.82 2.18 4.05
N PRO A 61 0.04 2.15 5.10
CA PRO A 61 0.46 3.37 5.79
C PRO A 61 1.24 4.36 4.90
N GLY A 62 2.10 3.86 4.02
CA GLY A 62 2.89 4.71 3.12
C GLY A 62 2.03 5.61 2.24
N PRO A 63 1.17 5.04 1.38
CA PRO A 63 0.27 5.80 0.51
C PRO A 63 -0.70 6.71 1.26
N ILE A 64 -1.26 6.28 2.41
CA ILE A 64 -2.15 7.14 3.21
C ILE A 64 -1.41 8.35 3.76
N ALA A 65 -0.24 8.16 4.35
CA ALA A 65 0.54 9.25 4.92
C ALA A 65 0.99 10.23 3.84
N ALA A 66 1.45 9.73 2.68
CA ALA A 66 1.82 10.56 1.55
C ALA A 66 0.61 11.34 0.98
N ALA A 67 -0.53 10.68 0.83
CA ALA A 67 -1.76 11.34 0.39
C ALA A 67 -2.18 12.46 1.35
N GLY A 68 -2.07 12.21 2.65
CA GLY A 68 -2.33 13.22 3.68
C GLY A 68 -1.37 14.41 3.60
N GLU A 69 -0.07 14.15 3.48
CA GLU A 69 0.97 15.20 3.39
C GLU A 69 0.84 16.04 2.12
N LEU A 70 0.54 15.42 0.99
CA LEU A 70 0.33 16.09 -0.30
C LEU A 70 -1.09 16.65 -0.48
N ARG A 71 -1.98 16.47 0.51
CA ARG A 71 -3.40 16.83 0.46
C ARG A 71 -4.12 16.22 -0.75
N ALA A 72 -3.73 15.00 -1.11
CA ALA A 72 -4.40 14.23 -2.16
C ALA A 72 -5.72 13.63 -1.64
N ASP A 73 -6.71 13.54 -2.51
CA ASP A 73 -7.92 12.79 -2.23
C ASP A 73 -7.60 11.28 -2.19
N ILE A 74 -7.81 10.66 -1.02
CA ILE A 74 -7.44 9.25 -0.79
C ILE A 74 -8.21 8.31 -1.73
N GLY A 75 -9.48 8.60 -2.00
CA GLY A 75 -10.28 7.80 -2.93
C GLY A 75 -9.74 7.87 -4.35
N THR A 76 -9.29 9.04 -4.78
CA THR A 76 -8.59 9.21 -6.07
C THR A 76 -7.29 8.40 -6.11
N VAL A 77 -6.50 8.42 -5.03
CA VAL A 77 -5.28 7.60 -4.92
C VAL A 77 -5.60 6.11 -5.01
N ILE A 78 -6.65 5.65 -4.32
CA ILE A 78 -7.11 4.24 -4.41
C ILE A 78 -7.48 3.88 -5.85
N MET A 79 -8.33 4.68 -6.50
CA MET A 79 -8.79 4.39 -7.87
C MET A 79 -7.63 4.35 -8.88
N LEU A 80 -6.77 5.36 -8.85
CA LEU A 80 -5.62 5.42 -9.74
C LEU A 80 -4.59 4.35 -9.40
N GLY A 81 -4.38 4.06 -8.11
CA GLY A 81 -3.50 3.00 -7.63
C GLY A 81 -3.92 1.63 -8.17
N ILE A 82 -5.21 1.29 -8.09
CA ILE A 82 -5.75 0.04 -8.66
C ILE A 82 -5.51 -0.02 -10.17
N ILE A 83 -5.73 1.08 -10.89
CA ILE A 83 -5.49 1.14 -12.35
C ILE A 83 -4.01 0.87 -12.65
N VAL A 84 -3.08 1.45 -11.87
CA VAL A 84 -1.63 1.26 -12.06
C VAL A 84 -1.20 -0.17 -11.68
N VAL A 85 -1.81 -0.77 -10.67
CA VAL A 85 -1.50 -2.15 -10.25
C VAL A 85 -1.80 -3.17 -11.35
N ILE A 86 -2.82 -2.95 -12.19
CA ILE A 86 -3.17 -3.90 -13.27
C ILE A 86 -2.00 -4.17 -14.22
N PRO A 87 -1.39 -3.17 -14.89
CA PRO A 87 -0.21 -3.41 -15.73
C PRO A 87 0.99 -3.92 -14.93
N VAL A 88 1.17 -3.49 -13.67
CA VAL A 88 2.24 -4.01 -12.80
C VAL A 88 2.09 -5.50 -12.57
N ILE A 89 0.89 -6.03 -12.33
CA ILE A 89 0.63 -7.48 -12.23
C ILE A 89 1.01 -8.20 -13.53
N GLY A 90 0.69 -7.61 -14.68
CA GLY A 90 1.10 -8.16 -15.97
C GLY A 90 2.63 -8.26 -16.13
N MET A 91 3.34 -7.21 -15.74
CA MET A 91 4.81 -7.20 -15.72
C MET A 91 5.38 -8.19 -14.70
N THR A 92 4.79 -8.26 -13.52
CA THR A 92 5.12 -9.23 -12.46
C THR A 92 5.03 -10.66 -12.98
N TYR A 93 3.93 -10.99 -13.66
CA TYR A 93 3.76 -12.31 -14.27
C TYR A 93 4.88 -12.62 -15.30
N ALA A 94 5.16 -11.67 -16.21
CA ALA A 94 6.20 -11.84 -17.22
C ALA A 94 7.58 -12.02 -16.57
N TYR A 95 7.91 -11.21 -15.57
CA TYR A 95 9.17 -11.29 -14.85
C TYR A 95 9.31 -12.57 -14.03
N ALA A 96 8.27 -12.99 -13.32
CA ALA A 96 8.26 -14.24 -12.58
C ALA A 96 8.52 -15.45 -13.48
N ARG A 97 7.91 -15.47 -14.67
CA ARG A 97 8.16 -16.50 -15.69
C ARG A 97 9.60 -16.46 -16.23
N PHE A 98 10.15 -15.28 -16.39
CA PHE A 98 11.54 -15.12 -16.82
C PHE A 98 12.51 -15.63 -15.76
N VAL A 99 12.32 -15.27 -14.48
CA VAL A 99 13.15 -15.73 -13.37
C VAL A 99 13.08 -17.25 -13.23
N GLY A 100 11.88 -17.82 -13.25
CA GLY A 100 11.69 -19.25 -13.09
C GLY A 100 12.30 -20.12 -14.21
N LYS A 101 12.50 -19.54 -15.42
CA LYS A 101 13.26 -20.20 -16.50
C LYS A 101 14.76 -20.18 -16.27
N ARG A 102 15.28 -19.24 -15.49
CA ARG A 102 16.71 -19.10 -15.20
C ARG A 102 17.12 -19.73 -13.88
N ILE A 103 16.23 -19.69 -12.90
CA ILE A 103 16.48 -20.17 -11.53
C ILE A 103 15.42 -21.21 -11.23
N TYR A 104 15.83 -22.46 -11.20
CA TYR A 104 14.96 -23.55 -10.78
C TYR A 104 15.23 -23.89 -9.31
N ILE A 105 14.21 -23.76 -8.48
CA ILE A 105 14.21 -24.20 -7.08
C ILE A 105 13.16 -25.28 -6.98
N ASP A 106 13.59 -26.49 -6.58
CA ASP A 106 12.66 -27.60 -6.38
C ASP A 106 11.79 -27.31 -5.15
N PRO A 107 10.47 -27.25 -5.31
CA PRO A 107 9.58 -27.05 -4.18
C PRO A 107 9.60 -28.21 -3.16
N GLY A 108 10.23 -29.35 -3.49
CA GLY A 108 10.40 -30.50 -2.60
C GLY A 108 11.64 -30.42 -1.72
N GLU A 109 12.71 -29.74 -2.17
CA GLU A 109 14.00 -29.70 -1.47
C GLU A 109 14.09 -28.62 -0.40
N VAL A 110 13.22 -27.61 -0.43
CA VAL A 110 13.23 -26.56 0.59
C VAL A 110 12.66 -27.15 1.89
N PRO A 111 13.46 -27.22 2.99
CA PRO A 111 12.98 -27.71 4.26
C PRO A 111 11.72 -26.95 4.67
N VAL A 112 10.72 -27.67 5.13
CA VAL A 112 9.62 -27.04 5.86
C VAL A 112 10.30 -26.53 7.14
N VAL A 113 10.29 -25.20 7.34
CA VAL A 113 10.54 -24.68 8.68
C VAL A 113 9.34 -25.19 9.49
N GLU A 114 9.52 -26.28 10.21
CA GLU A 114 8.55 -26.75 11.17
C GLU A 114 8.42 -25.63 12.18
N ASP A 115 7.21 -25.08 12.30
CA ASP A 115 6.91 -24.16 13.39
C ASP A 115 7.28 -24.88 14.69
N PRO A 116 8.06 -24.26 15.59
CA PRO A 116 8.40 -24.91 16.86
C PRO A 116 7.19 -25.28 17.73
N GLU A 117 6.00 -24.86 17.33
CA GLU A 117 4.73 -25.11 18.01
C GLU A 117 3.98 -26.37 17.56
N GLU A 118 4.50 -27.18 16.59
CA GLU A 118 3.87 -28.46 16.21
C GLU A 118 3.92 -29.55 17.31
N GLY A 119 4.44 -29.25 18.51
CA GLY A 119 4.45 -30.15 19.67
C GLY A 119 3.27 -30.02 20.63
N GLU A 120 2.45 -28.96 20.52
CA GLU A 120 1.23 -28.84 21.30
C GLU A 120 0.04 -29.43 20.55
N PRO A 121 -0.84 -30.21 21.23
CA PRO A 121 -2.05 -30.71 20.60
C PRO A 121 -2.86 -29.53 20.07
N PRO A 122 -3.39 -29.61 18.84
CA PRO A 122 -4.10 -28.49 18.24
C PRO A 122 -5.22 -28.06 19.20
N GLU A 123 -5.13 -26.82 19.68
CA GLU A 123 -6.25 -26.18 20.35
C GLU A 123 -7.50 -26.37 19.47
N ALA A 124 -8.64 -26.63 20.11
CA ALA A 124 -9.89 -26.90 19.41
C ALA A 124 -10.07 -25.87 18.26
N PRO A 125 -10.37 -26.30 17.03
CA PRO A 125 -10.36 -25.43 15.88
C PRO A 125 -11.28 -24.25 16.13
N ILE A 126 -10.68 -23.06 16.30
CA ILE A 126 -11.41 -21.83 16.46
C ILE A 126 -12.18 -21.61 15.15
N PRO A 127 -13.52 -21.45 15.17
CA PRO A 127 -14.29 -21.32 13.96
C PRO A 127 -13.82 -20.08 13.18
N THR A 128 -13.08 -20.34 12.11
CA THR A 128 -12.56 -19.28 11.22
C THR A 128 -13.73 -18.60 10.50
N PRO A 129 -13.76 -17.26 10.45
CA PRO A 129 -14.78 -16.55 9.69
C PRO A 129 -14.66 -16.90 8.20
N GLY A 130 -15.79 -16.96 7.50
CA GLY A 130 -15.77 -17.17 6.05
C GLY A 130 -14.98 -16.08 5.30
N ALA A 131 -14.45 -16.39 4.12
CA ALA A 131 -13.58 -15.50 3.36
C ALA A 131 -14.17 -14.09 3.20
N PHE A 132 -15.46 -13.96 2.86
CA PHE A 132 -16.10 -12.66 2.72
C PHE A 132 -16.09 -11.86 4.03
N ALA A 133 -16.37 -12.50 5.16
CA ALA A 133 -16.35 -11.85 6.46
C ALA A 133 -14.94 -11.37 6.84
N SER A 134 -13.91 -12.15 6.50
CA SER A 134 -12.51 -11.80 6.78
C SER A 134 -12.03 -10.56 6.01
N PHE A 135 -12.49 -10.38 4.77
CA PHE A 135 -12.12 -9.22 3.95
C PHE A 135 -13.03 -8.00 4.17
N ALA A 136 -14.23 -8.19 4.69
CA ALA A 136 -15.22 -7.11 4.85
C ALA A 136 -14.70 -5.89 5.65
N PRO A 137 -13.96 -6.04 6.78
CA PRO A 137 -13.45 -4.92 7.56
C PRO A 137 -12.55 -3.97 6.77
N ILE A 138 -12.00 -4.41 5.67
CA ILE A 138 -11.04 -3.67 4.86
C ILE A 138 -11.68 -3.21 3.56
N LEU A 139 -12.33 -4.10 2.83
CA LEU A 139 -12.97 -3.74 1.57
C LEU A 139 -14.13 -2.77 1.76
N PHE A 140 -14.86 -2.86 2.87
CA PHE A 140 -15.98 -1.97 3.14
C PHE A 140 -15.57 -0.50 3.33
N PRO A 141 -14.59 -0.16 4.19
CA PRO A 141 -14.05 1.19 4.25
C PRO A 141 -13.50 1.71 2.92
N MET A 142 -12.79 0.88 2.18
CA MET A 142 -12.24 1.26 0.87
C MET A 142 -13.36 1.65 -0.10
N LEU A 143 -14.42 0.84 -0.15
CA LEU A 143 -15.58 1.14 -1.00
C LEU A 143 -16.26 2.43 -0.58
N LEU A 144 -16.43 2.69 0.71
CA LEU A 144 -17.00 3.94 1.22
C LEU A 144 -16.14 5.15 0.82
N ILE A 145 -14.82 5.07 0.98
CA ILE A 145 -13.89 6.14 0.61
C ILE A 145 -13.92 6.37 -0.90
N ALA A 146 -13.90 5.31 -1.70
CA ALA A 146 -13.99 5.42 -3.15
C ALA A 146 -15.33 6.04 -3.60
N MET A 147 -16.45 5.63 -2.99
CA MET A 147 -17.76 6.20 -3.28
C MET A 147 -17.86 7.68 -2.88
N ASN A 148 -17.23 8.09 -1.77
CA ASN A 148 -17.11 9.49 -1.39
C ASN A 148 -16.34 10.30 -2.43
N SER A 149 -15.21 9.78 -2.93
CA SER A 149 -14.44 10.44 -3.98
C SER A 149 -15.25 10.58 -5.28
N ILE A 150 -15.95 9.51 -5.68
CA ILE A 150 -16.87 9.56 -6.84
C ILE A 150 -17.97 10.60 -6.63
N ALA A 151 -18.58 10.63 -5.44
CA ALA A 151 -19.65 11.58 -5.11
C ALA A 151 -19.20 13.06 -5.19
N ASN A 152 -17.92 13.32 -4.91
CA ASN A 152 -17.32 14.65 -4.95
C ASN A 152 -16.54 14.93 -6.26
N SER A 153 -16.59 14.03 -7.23
CA SER A 153 -16.02 14.26 -8.56
C SER A 153 -16.68 15.47 -9.24
N PRO A 154 -15.94 16.22 -10.06
CA PRO A 154 -16.49 17.41 -10.77
C PRO A 154 -17.75 17.15 -11.62
N SER A 155 -17.95 15.91 -12.04
CA SER A 155 -19.13 15.49 -12.81
C SER A 155 -20.39 15.29 -11.94
N HIS A 156 -20.26 15.32 -10.59
CA HIS A 156 -21.36 15.10 -9.64
C HIS A 156 -22.30 13.94 -10.00
N PRO A 157 -21.80 12.72 -10.25
CA PRO A 157 -22.61 11.63 -10.80
C PRO A 157 -23.76 11.19 -9.88
N LEU A 158 -23.67 11.50 -8.58
CA LEU A 158 -24.72 11.20 -7.59
C LEU A 158 -25.66 12.38 -7.30
N GLY A 159 -25.50 13.50 -8.03
CA GLY A 159 -26.25 14.74 -7.79
C GLY A 159 -25.93 15.36 -6.41
N ASP A 160 -26.64 16.45 -6.08
CA ASP A 160 -26.46 17.18 -4.79
C ASP A 160 -27.48 16.74 -3.71
N GLY A 161 -28.03 15.54 -3.83
CA GLY A 161 -29.04 15.00 -2.93
C GLY A 161 -28.49 14.37 -1.64
N GLN A 162 -29.40 13.77 -0.86
CA GLN A 162 -29.09 13.10 0.41
C GLN A 162 -28.06 11.96 0.26
N LEU A 163 -27.96 11.35 -0.92
CA LEU A 163 -27.01 10.29 -1.19
C LEU A 163 -25.57 10.81 -1.15
N ARG A 164 -25.32 12.01 -1.69
CA ARG A 164 -24.02 12.67 -1.59
C ARG A 164 -23.66 13.01 -0.14
N VAL A 165 -24.62 13.53 0.63
CA VAL A 165 -24.41 13.82 2.06
C VAL A 165 -24.06 12.54 2.82
N PHE A 166 -24.75 11.44 2.54
CA PHE A 166 -24.47 10.13 3.15
C PHE A 166 -23.05 9.67 2.86
N PHE A 167 -22.62 9.68 1.59
CA PHE A 167 -21.26 9.26 1.24
C PHE A 167 -20.19 10.22 1.77
N ASN A 168 -20.46 11.52 1.85
CA ASN A 168 -19.54 12.48 2.47
C ASN A 168 -19.31 12.17 3.95
N MET A 169 -20.34 11.75 4.67
CA MET A 169 -20.24 11.43 6.09
C MET A 169 -19.62 10.04 6.32
N MET A 170 -20.13 9.01 5.65
CA MET A 170 -19.71 7.62 5.85
C MET A 170 -18.40 7.30 5.15
N GLY A 171 -18.16 7.90 3.99
CA GLY A 171 -16.95 7.70 3.19
C GLY A 171 -15.81 8.67 3.54
N ASN A 172 -15.98 9.53 4.56
CA ASN A 172 -14.83 10.22 5.13
C ASN A 172 -13.81 9.18 5.62
N PRO A 173 -12.51 9.30 5.25
CA PRO A 173 -11.52 8.26 5.57
C PRO A 173 -11.49 7.87 7.04
N ASN A 174 -11.56 8.84 7.96
CA ASN A 174 -11.56 8.56 9.39
C ASN A 174 -12.80 7.78 9.82
N THR A 175 -13.99 8.20 9.35
CA THR A 175 -15.25 7.51 9.68
C THR A 175 -15.26 6.11 9.09
N ALA A 176 -14.87 5.95 7.83
CA ALA A 176 -14.85 4.67 7.14
C ALA A 176 -13.89 3.67 7.82
N LEU A 177 -12.67 4.12 8.19
CA LEU A 177 -11.69 3.27 8.87
C LEU A 177 -12.17 2.87 10.27
N ILE A 178 -12.79 3.78 11.03
CA ILE A 178 -13.40 3.46 12.34
C ILE A 178 -14.49 2.40 12.17
N LEU A 179 -15.34 2.51 11.15
CA LEU A 179 -16.34 1.48 10.83
C LEU A 179 -15.68 0.14 10.51
N GLY A 180 -14.54 0.14 9.79
CA GLY A 180 -13.74 -1.05 9.54
C GLY A 180 -13.27 -1.72 10.84
N VAL A 181 -12.75 -0.94 11.78
CA VAL A 181 -12.34 -1.44 13.11
C VAL A 181 -13.53 -2.06 13.86
N PHE A 182 -14.71 -1.42 13.84
CA PHE A 182 -15.91 -1.99 14.44
C PHE A 182 -16.34 -3.31 13.77
N LEU A 183 -16.26 -3.39 12.46
CA LEU A 183 -16.54 -4.63 11.73
C LEU A 183 -15.55 -5.75 12.11
N ALA A 184 -14.26 -5.43 12.18
CA ALA A 184 -13.23 -6.37 12.63
C ALA A 184 -13.53 -6.86 14.05
N TRP A 185 -13.78 -5.94 14.99
CA TRP A 185 -14.14 -6.29 16.35
C TRP A 185 -15.37 -7.21 16.43
N PHE A 186 -16.41 -6.93 15.65
CA PHE A 186 -17.62 -7.73 15.63
C PHE A 186 -17.37 -9.16 15.18
N ILE A 187 -16.44 -9.35 14.23
CA ILE A 187 -16.08 -10.67 13.69
C ILE A 187 -15.25 -11.44 14.72
N VAL A 188 -14.27 -10.79 15.35
CA VAL A 188 -13.30 -11.45 16.23
C VAL A 188 -13.70 -11.47 17.72
N ARG A 189 -14.80 -10.83 18.10
CA ARG A 189 -15.25 -10.76 19.51
C ARG A 189 -15.45 -12.12 20.19
N LYS A 190 -15.60 -13.19 19.42
CA LYS A 190 -15.73 -14.57 19.90
C LYS A 190 -14.39 -15.18 20.37
N HIS A 191 -13.26 -14.55 19.99
CA HIS A 191 -11.91 -15.04 20.29
C HIS A 191 -11.38 -14.58 21.67
N GLY A 192 -12.18 -13.83 22.42
CA GLY A 192 -11.84 -13.34 23.75
C GLY A 192 -11.28 -11.91 23.77
N ARG A 193 -11.32 -11.30 24.96
CA ARG A 193 -10.87 -9.90 25.16
C ARG A 193 -9.36 -9.77 25.10
N ASP A 194 -8.63 -10.77 25.53
CA ASP A 194 -7.18 -10.73 25.65
C ASP A 194 -6.52 -10.74 24.25
N ALA A 195 -7.01 -11.58 23.32
CA ALA A 195 -6.56 -11.58 21.94
C ALA A 195 -6.82 -10.24 21.25
N PHE A 196 -8.00 -9.66 21.45
CA PHE A 196 -8.30 -8.33 20.89
C PHE A 196 -7.40 -7.24 21.46
N GLY A 197 -7.12 -7.30 22.78
CA GLY A 197 -6.20 -6.36 23.44
C GLY A 197 -4.79 -6.42 22.89
N SER A 198 -4.26 -7.62 22.64
CA SER A 198 -2.95 -7.84 22.02
C SER A 198 -2.90 -7.26 20.61
N TRP A 199 -3.86 -7.58 19.75
CA TRP A 199 -3.92 -7.07 18.36
C TRP A 199 -4.04 -5.55 18.29
N CYS A 200 -4.82 -4.94 19.20
CA CYS A 200 -4.87 -3.49 19.32
C CYS A 200 -3.52 -2.91 19.76
N GLY A 201 -2.81 -3.58 20.67
CA GLY A 201 -1.48 -3.17 21.13
C GLY A 201 -0.46 -3.17 20.00
N ASP A 202 -0.46 -4.21 19.18
CA ASP A 202 0.42 -4.32 18.00
C ASP A 202 0.10 -3.24 16.97
N GLY A 203 -1.19 -3.04 16.65
CA GLY A 203 -1.61 -1.97 15.74
C GLY A 203 -1.26 -0.56 16.25
N LEU A 204 -1.32 -0.31 17.56
CA LEU A 204 -0.88 0.96 18.15
C LEU A 204 0.63 1.16 18.10
N ARG A 205 1.42 0.08 18.24
CA ARG A 205 2.87 0.15 18.10
C ARG A 205 3.28 0.51 16.67
N ASP A 206 2.65 -0.12 15.68
CA ASP A 206 2.88 0.18 14.27
C ASP A 206 2.44 1.60 13.93
N ALA A 207 1.27 2.03 14.39
CA ALA A 207 0.78 3.39 14.22
C ALA A 207 1.71 4.43 14.86
N GLY A 208 2.28 4.14 16.03
CA GLY A 208 3.24 5.01 16.72
C GLY A 208 4.49 5.30 15.86
N THR A 209 5.04 4.27 15.23
CA THR A 209 6.18 4.41 14.31
C THR A 209 5.82 5.28 13.11
N ILE A 210 4.66 5.06 12.51
CA ILE A 210 4.18 5.83 11.34
C ILE A 210 3.97 7.30 11.72
N ILE A 211 3.33 7.57 12.87
CA ILE A 211 3.10 8.93 13.37
C ILE A 211 4.45 9.65 13.59
N LEU A 212 5.43 8.97 14.20
CA LEU A 212 6.74 9.56 14.46
C LEU A 212 7.47 9.93 13.16
N ILE A 213 7.48 9.02 12.17
CA ILE A 213 8.10 9.27 10.86
C ILE A 213 7.39 10.41 10.13
N THR A 214 6.04 10.43 10.15
CA THR A 214 5.25 11.49 9.51
C THR A 214 5.50 12.84 10.18
N ALA A 215 5.57 12.88 11.51
CA ALA A 215 5.85 14.11 12.26
C ALA A 215 7.25 14.64 11.98
N ALA A 216 8.26 13.76 11.95
CA ALA A 216 9.65 14.14 11.61
C ALA A 216 9.74 14.65 10.15
N GLY A 217 9.08 13.97 9.22
CA GLY A 217 8.99 14.40 7.82
C GLY A 217 8.29 15.75 7.66
N GLY A 218 7.17 15.95 8.35
CA GLY A 218 6.45 17.23 8.37
C GLY A 218 7.28 18.36 8.95
N ALA A 219 8.06 18.11 10.01
CA ALA A 219 8.99 19.09 10.57
C ALA A 219 10.09 19.48 9.57
N LEU A 220 10.68 18.49 8.86
CA LEU A 220 11.65 18.74 7.80
C LEU A 220 11.03 19.53 6.65
N GLY A 221 9.82 19.17 6.20
CA GLY A 221 9.07 19.93 5.20
C GLY A 221 8.79 21.38 5.63
N GLY A 222 8.51 21.60 6.93
CA GLY A 222 8.35 22.93 7.52
C GLY A 222 9.64 23.76 7.43
N VAL A 223 10.79 23.17 7.74
CA VAL A 223 12.10 23.81 7.59
C VAL A 223 12.38 24.18 6.13
N LEU A 224 12.12 23.26 5.19
CA LEU A 224 12.30 23.51 3.76
C LEU A 224 11.43 24.66 3.26
N ARG A 225 10.19 24.77 3.70
CA ARG A 225 9.29 25.90 3.38
C ARG A 225 9.79 27.23 3.92
N ALA A 226 10.47 27.22 5.08
CA ALA A 226 11.04 28.40 5.70
C ALA A 226 12.39 28.85 5.08
N THR A 227 12.94 28.05 4.18
CA THR A 227 14.20 28.34 3.48
C THR A 227 13.92 28.72 2.01
N PRO A 228 14.85 29.42 1.33
CA PRO A 228 14.74 29.71 -0.11
C PRO A 228 14.81 28.48 -1.03
N MET A 229 14.84 27.27 -0.47
CA MET A 229 14.95 26.02 -1.25
C MET A 229 13.77 25.82 -2.19
N SER A 230 12.55 26.16 -1.75
CA SER A 230 11.36 26.07 -2.60
C SER A 230 11.48 26.98 -3.82
N ASP A 231 11.96 28.21 -3.64
CA ASP A 231 12.14 29.18 -4.72
C ASP A 231 13.28 28.75 -5.66
N LEU A 232 14.35 28.21 -5.10
CA LEU A 232 15.50 27.71 -5.87
C LEU A 232 15.09 26.53 -6.76
N VAL A 233 14.32 25.60 -6.23
CA VAL A 233 13.77 24.46 -7.00
C VAL A 233 12.76 24.95 -8.03
N ALA A 234 11.86 25.88 -7.67
CA ALA A 234 10.89 26.47 -8.58
C ALA A 234 11.58 27.17 -9.77
N ASN A 235 12.60 27.99 -9.52
CA ASN A 235 13.38 28.67 -10.54
C ASN A 235 14.16 27.69 -11.42
N THR A 236 14.71 26.65 -10.83
CA THR A 236 15.41 25.59 -11.59
C THR A 236 14.43 24.81 -12.46
N LEU A 237 13.27 24.41 -11.93
CA LEU A 237 12.24 23.70 -12.70
C LEU A 237 11.65 24.55 -13.82
N SER A 238 11.45 25.85 -13.60
CA SER A 238 10.94 26.77 -14.62
C SER A 238 11.94 27.04 -15.75
N SER A 239 13.24 26.84 -15.51
CA SER A 239 14.27 26.93 -16.55
C SER A 239 14.29 25.71 -17.48
N PHE A 240 13.73 24.59 -17.03
CA PHE A 240 13.50 23.39 -17.84
C PHE A 240 12.02 23.34 -18.18
N ASP A 241 11.66 23.45 -19.44
CA ASP A 241 10.27 23.26 -19.90
C ASP A 241 9.93 21.76 -19.83
N LEU A 242 9.78 21.23 -18.60
CA LEU A 242 9.55 19.82 -18.34
C LEU A 242 8.11 19.41 -18.63
N GLY A 243 7.16 20.36 -18.74
CA GLY A 243 5.76 20.05 -18.98
C GLY A 243 5.26 18.90 -18.08
N THR A 244 4.70 17.86 -18.70
CA THR A 244 4.22 16.65 -17.98
C THR A 244 5.34 15.83 -17.32
N MET A 245 6.60 16.03 -17.72
CA MET A 245 7.77 15.31 -17.15
C MET A 245 8.09 15.77 -15.72
N THR A 246 7.49 16.87 -15.24
CA THR A 246 7.62 17.33 -13.85
C THR A 246 7.24 16.24 -12.84
N ILE A 247 6.36 15.31 -13.21
CA ILE A 247 5.95 14.16 -12.39
C ILE A 247 7.12 13.19 -12.10
N LEU A 248 8.19 13.23 -12.88
CA LEU A 248 9.38 12.39 -12.66
C LEU A 248 10.19 12.86 -11.44
N LEU A 249 10.08 14.11 -11.02
CA LEU A 249 10.83 14.61 -9.87
C LEU A 249 10.46 13.88 -8.57
N PRO A 250 9.17 13.80 -8.16
CA PRO A 250 8.78 12.99 -7.00
C PRO A 250 9.24 11.54 -7.10
N PHE A 251 9.14 10.95 -8.29
CA PHE A 251 9.60 9.58 -8.53
C PHE A 251 11.10 9.44 -8.29
N ILE A 252 11.94 10.29 -8.89
CA ILE A 252 13.40 10.22 -8.76
C ILE A 252 13.86 10.47 -7.32
N VAL A 253 13.24 11.43 -6.62
CA VAL A 253 13.54 11.68 -5.20
C VAL A 253 13.21 10.45 -4.35
N ALA A 254 12.07 9.82 -4.62
CA ALA A 254 11.68 8.59 -3.93
C ALA A 254 12.66 7.44 -4.21
N VAL A 255 13.14 7.27 -5.46
CA VAL A 255 14.18 6.29 -5.82
C VAL A 255 15.46 6.53 -5.01
N GLY A 256 15.92 7.77 -4.95
CA GLY A 256 17.13 8.13 -4.20
C GLY A 256 17.00 7.84 -2.70
N LEU A 257 15.89 8.25 -2.10
CA LEU A 257 15.64 8.00 -0.68
C LEU A 257 15.44 6.50 -0.38
N LYS A 258 14.71 5.79 -1.24
CA LYS A 258 14.54 4.33 -1.09
C LYS A 258 15.88 3.60 -1.13
N THR A 259 16.74 3.96 -2.06
CA THR A 259 18.08 3.37 -2.18
C THR A 259 18.93 3.62 -0.93
N SER A 260 18.76 4.78 -0.29
CA SER A 260 19.52 5.16 0.91
C SER A 260 18.94 4.55 2.21
N ILE A 261 17.61 4.49 2.33
CA ILE A 261 16.91 4.14 3.58
C ILE A 261 16.59 2.63 3.63
N GLY A 262 16.28 2.03 2.49
CA GLY A 262 15.89 0.64 2.38
C GLY A 262 14.39 0.37 2.56
N SER A 263 13.64 1.14 3.35
CA SER A 263 12.21 0.96 3.61
C SER A 263 11.36 1.77 2.64
N SER A 264 10.42 1.12 1.95
CA SER A 264 9.48 1.77 1.04
C SER A 264 8.53 2.72 1.75
N THR A 265 7.96 2.30 2.88
CA THR A 265 7.04 3.13 3.66
C THR A 265 7.72 4.41 4.12
N VAL A 266 8.94 4.32 4.66
CA VAL A 266 9.71 5.49 5.12
C VAL A 266 10.07 6.38 3.92
N ALA A 267 10.51 5.81 2.81
CA ALA A 267 10.85 6.55 1.60
C ALA A 267 9.63 7.30 1.04
N ILE A 268 8.46 6.68 1.00
CA ILE A 268 7.22 7.31 0.56
C ILE A 268 6.88 8.52 1.44
N ILE A 269 6.86 8.34 2.76
CA ILE A 269 6.47 9.39 3.70
C ILE A 269 7.47 10.55 3.66
N THR A 270 8.77 10.25 3.69
CA THR A 270 9.82 11.27 3.67
C THR A 270 9.81 12.04 2.35
N THR A 271 9.67 11.34 1.22
CA THR A 271 9.59 12.00 -0.09
C THR A 271 8.36 12.90 -0.17
N ALA A 272 7.21 12.45 0.31
CA ALA A 272 5.99 13.26 0.31
C ALA A 272 6.19 14.57 1.09
N SER A 273 6.85 14.52 2.23
CA SER A 273 7.15 15.70 3.05
C SER A 273 8.11 16.67 2.34
N LEU A 274 9.10 16.16 1.60
CA LEU A 274 10.02 16.96 0.81
C LEU A 274 9.35 17.60 -0.41
N ILE A 275 8.47 16.87 -1.07
CA ILE A 275 7.78 17.30 -2.31
C ILE A 275 6.59 18.22 -2.00
N SER A 276 5.92 18.06 -0.85
CA SER A 276 4.73 18.84 -0.48
C SER A 276 4.89 20.35 -0.67
N PRO A 277 5.97 21.01 -0.21
CA PRO A 277 6.17 22.45 -0.45
C PRO A 277 6.43 22.81 -1.92
N LEU A 278 6.84 21.87 -2.75
CA LEU A 278 7.19 22.06 -4.15
C LEU A 278 6.02 21.83 -5.12
N LEU A 279 4.92 21.20 -4.65
CA LEU A 279 3.76 20.89 -5.49
C LEU A 279 3.21 22.07 -6.28
N PRO A 280 3.07 23.31 -5.71
CA PRO A 280 2.58 24.45 -6.45
C PRO A 280 3.49 24.84 -7.62
N SER A 281 4.80 24.87 -7.42
CA SER A 281 5.77 25.20 -8.46
C SER A 281 5.87 24.15 -9.56
N MET A 282 5.47 22.91 -9.23
CA MET A 282 5.39 21.80 -10.18
C MET A 282 4.08 21.76 -10.97
N GLY A 283 3.12 22.63 -10.66
CA GLY A 283 1.78 22.60 -11.27
C GLY A 283 0.93 21.40 -10.84
N LEU A 284 1.33 20.70 -9.75
CA LEU A 284 0.69 19.48 -9.26
C LEU A 284 -0.17 19.72 -8.01
N SER A 285 -0.47 20.96 -7.65
CA SER A 285 -1.21 21.30 -6.43
C SER A 285 -2.73 21.19 -6.57
N THR A 286 -3.27 21.01 -7.78
CA THR A 286 -4.72 21.02 -8.04
C THR A 286 -5.18 19.78 -8.83
N GLY A 287 -6.47 19.51 -8.78
CA GLY A 287 -7.09 18.39 -9.49
C GLY A 287 -6.51 17.04 -9.10
N TYR A 288 -6.09 16.26 -10.06
CA TYR A 288 -5.46 14.96 -9.85
C TYR A 288 -3.95 15.05 -9.51
N GLY A 289 -3.35 16.24 -9.58
CA GLY A 289 -1.92 16.46 -9.39
C GLY A 289 -1.37 15.84 -8.11
N PRO A 290 -1.95 16.11 -6.91
CA PRO A 290 -1.49 15.53 -5.65
C PRO A 290 -1.56 13.99 -5.63
N ALA A 291 -2.60 13.40 -6.21
CA ALA A 291 -2.75 11.95 -6.28
C ALA A 291 -1.72 11.32 -7.24
N LEU A 292 -1.47 11.95 -8.38
CA LEU A 292 -0.42 11.53 -9.32
C LEU A 292 0.97 11.64 -8.69
N ALA A 293 1.24 12.72 -7.96
CA ALA A 293 2.50 12.86 -7.21
C ALA A 293 2.66 11.77 -6.15
N THR A 294 1.58 11.44 -5.42
CA THR A 294 1.58 10.33 -4.45
C THR A 294 1.94 9.01 -5.13
N LEU A 295 1.33 8.70 -6.27
CA LEU A 295 1.63 7.47 -7.01
C LEU A 295 3.02 7.47 -7.64
N ALA A 296 3.53 8.62 -8.08
CA ALA A 296 4.89 8.75 -8.59
C ALA A 296 5.90 8.44 -7.48
N ILE A 297 5.70 9.00 -6.27
CA ILE A 297 6.50 8.71 -5.08
C ILE A 297 6.44 7.22 -4.73
N ALA A 298 5.24 6.67 -4.67
CA ALA A 298 5.02 5.25 -4.38
C ALA A 298 5.73 4.34 -5.40
N SER A 299 5.61 4.65 -6.69
CA SER A 299 6.29 3.92 -7.75
C SER A 299 7.82 4.04 -7.65
N GLY A 300 8.34 5.22 -7.31
CA GLY A 300 9.77 5.43 -7.11
C GLY A 300 10.32 4.62 -5.93
N SER A 301 9.54 4.50 -4.85
CA SER A 301 9.91 3.69 -3.68
C SER A 301 10.01 2.18 -3.98
N MET A 302 9.46 1.71 -5.09
CA MET A 302 9.50 0.31 -5.50
C MET A 302 10.68 -0.02 -6.43
N MET A 303 11.44 0.98 -6.91
CA MET A 303 12.43 0.78 -7.97
C MET A 303 13.55 -0.17 -7.57
N PHE A 304 14.05 -0.04 -6.34
CA PHE A 304 15.09 -0.91 -5.79
C PHE A 304 14.62 -1.52 -4.48
N SER A 305 14.34 -2.82 -4.50
CA SER A 305 14.01 -3.55 -3.27
C SER A 305 15.31 -3.98 -2.56
N HIS A 306 15.33 -3.83 -1.25
CA HIS A 306 16.41 -4.29 -0.37
C HIS A 306 15.94 -5.53 0.42
N VAL A 307 16.87 -6.20 1.08
CA VAL A 307 16.59 -7.43 1.85
C VAL A 307 15.61 -7.18 3.01
N ASN A 308 15.48 -5.93 3.44
CA ASN A 308 14.64 -5.49 4.56
C ASN A 308 13.28 -4.92 4.12
N ASP A 309 12.81 -5.27 2.92
CA ASP A 309 11.58 -4.69 2.38
C ASP A 309 10.75 -5.74 1.61
#